data_f011dc865bf194dad6602bc500a52851
#
_entry.id   f011dc865bf194dad6602bc500a52851
#
_cell.length_a   1.000
_cell.length_b   1.000
_cell.length_c   1.000
_cell.angle_alpha   90.00
_cell.angle_beta   90.00
_cell.angle_gamma   90.00
#
_symmetry.space_group_name_H-M   'P 1'
#
loop_
_entity.id
_entity.type
_entity.pdbx_description
1 polymer ?
#
loop_
_entity_poly.entity_id
_entity_poly.type
_entity_poly.pdbx_seq_one_letter_code
_entity_poly.pdbx_strand_id
1 'polypeptide(L)'
;MKRSLDSRVDYSLLLPVFFLLVIGVVAIYIAVSHDYPNNILPILGQQVAWIALGLVIGFIVMLFNTEFLWKVTPFLYMLGLGLMVLPIVFYNPSLVASTGAKNWVSINGITLFQPSEFMKISYILMLARVIVQFTKKHKEWQRTVPLDFLLIFWMIVFTIPVLVLLALQ
;
A
#
# COMPACT_ATOMS: atom_id res chain seq x y z
N MET A 1 13.14 -11.96 24.22
CA MET A 1 13.55 -10.62 24.65
C MET A 1 12.49 -9.63 24.20
N LYS A 2 11.68 -9.08 25.14
CA LYS A 2 10.70 -8.02 24.80
C LYS A 2 11.48 -6.75 24.47
N ARG A 3 11.57 -6.38 23.18
CA ARG A 3 12.09 -5.06 22.81
C ARG A 3 11.12 -4.00 23.35
N SER A 4 11.62 -3.01 24.05
CA SER A 4 10.84 -1.85 24.48
C SER A 4 10.25 -1.15 23.25
N LEU A 5 9.09 -0.52 23.36
CA LEU A 5 8.45 0.25 22.28
C LEU A 5 9.41 1.31 21.72
N ASP A 6 10.21 1.89 22.58
CA ASP A 6 11.23 2.91 22.25
C ASP A 6 12.29 2.40 21.23
N SER A 7 12.63 1.11 21.24
CA SER A 7 13.57 0.51 20.27
C SER A 7 12.93 0.15 18.92
N ARG A 8 11.62 0.37 18.74
CA ARG A 8 10.88 0.08 17.51
C ARG A 8 10.60 1.33 16.69
N VAL A 9 10.73 2.51 17.32
CA VAL A 9 10.43 3.79 16.68
C VAL A 9 11.74 4.40 16.18
N ASP A 10 11.81 4.61 14.88
CA ASP A 10 12.90 5.36 14.27
C ASP A 10 12.47 6.82 14.10
N TYR A 11 12.94 7.67 15.02
CA TYR A 11 12.62 9.09 15.03
C TYR A 11 13.15 9.83 13.78
N SER A 12 14.18 9.30 13.13
CA SER A 12 14.72 9.89 11.89
C SER A 12 13.75 9.72 10.71
N LEU A 13 12.88 8.70 10.76
CA LEU A 13 11.81 8.49 9.78
C LEU A 13 10.54 9.27 10.11
N LEU A 14 10.26 9.49 11.41
CA LEU A 14 9.04 10.22 11.81
C LEU A 14 9.06 11.68 11.38
N LEU A 15 10.23 12.34 11.45
CA LEU A 15 10.34 13.75 11.08
C LEU A 15 9.98 14.00 9.61
N PRO A 16 10.55 13.30 8.62
CA PRO A 16 10.13 13.44 7.22
C PRO A 16 8.64 13.11 7.00
N VAL A 17 8.10 12.08 7.66
CA VAL A 17 6.69 11.72 7.56
C VAL A 17 5.81 12.87 8.05
N PHE A 18 6.14 13.47 9.19
CA PHE A 18 5.42 14.63 9.71
C PHE A 18 5.42 15.81 8.72
N PHE A 19 6.58 16.16 8.15
CA PHE A 19 6.66 17.22 7.15
C PHE A 19 5.85 16.90 5.88
N LEU A 20 5.89 15.66 5.41
CA LEU A 20 5.08 15.23 4.25
C LEU A 20 3.59 15.33 4.53
N LEU A 21 3.13 14.98 5.73
CA LEU A 21 1.73 15.14 6.13
C LEU A 21 1.31 16.61 6.16
N VAL A 22 2.15 17.49 6.72
CA VAL A 22 1.87 18.94 6.75
C VAL A 22 1.80 19.51 5.34
N ILE A 23 2.79 19.19 4.50
CA ILE A 23 2.83 19.63 3.08
C ILE A 23 1.59 19.10 2.34
N GLY A 24 1.21 17.84 2.56
CA GLY A 24 0.02 17.24 1.96
C GLY A 24 -1.27 17.98 2.33
N VAL A 25 -1.46 18.33 3.60
CA VAL A 25 -2.62 19.09 4.06
C VAL A 25 -2.63 20.50 3.45
N VAL A 26 -1.49 21.19 3.40
CA VAL A 26 -1.37 22.52 2.80
C VAL A 26 -1.65 22.47 1.29
N ALA A 27 -1.12 21.47 0.58
CA ALA A 27 -1.38 21.30 -0.85
C ALA A 27 -2.87 21.06 -1.15
N ILE A 28 -3.54 20.22 -0.35
CA ILE A 28 -4.99 19.99 -0.47
C ILE A 28 -5.77 21.27 -0.15
N TYR A 29 -5.39 22.02 0.90
CA TYR A 29 -6.02 23.30 1.22
C TYR A 29 -5.95 24.28 0.04
N ILE A 30 -4.78 24.44 -0.58
CA ILE A 30 -4.60 25.34 -1.73
C ILE A 30 -5.47 24.89 -2.91
N ALA A 31 -5.45 23.60 -3.26
CA ALA A 31 -6.24 23.06 -4.36
C ALA A 31 -7.75 23.25 -4.13
N VAL A 32 -8.23 22.87 -2.94
CA VAL A 32 -9.65 22.94 -2.61
C VAL A 32 -10.15 24.38 -2.47
N SER A 33 -9.32 25.30 -1.97
CA SER A 33 -9.69 26.71 -1.85
C SER A 33 -9.91 27.39 -3.21
N HIS A 34 -9.21 26.88 -4.25
CA HIS A 34 -9.38 27.36 -5.62
C HIS A 34 -10.59 26.70 -6.31
N ASP A 35 -10.70 25.37 -6.24
CA ASP A 35 -11.66 24.60 -7.05
C ASP A 35 -13.02 24.43 -6.36
N TYR A 36 -13.07 24.38 -5.02
CA TYR A 36 -14.27 24.11 -4.22
C TYR A 36 -14.37 25.01 -2.98
N PRO A 37 -14.48 26.35 -3.12
CA PRO A 37 -14.42 27.29 -2.00
C PRO A 37 -15.51 27.08 -0.93
N ASN A 38 -16.66 26.52 -1.32
CA ASN A 38 -17.77 26.23 -0.41
C ASN A 38 -17.64 24.93 0.39
N ASN A 39 -16.68 24.07 0.02
CA ASN A 39 -16.50 22.71 0.59
C ASN A 39 -15.13 22.52 1.26
N ILE A 40 -14.42 23.56 1.61
CA ILE A 40 -13.06 23.50 2.18
C ILE A 40 -13.05 22.66 3.47
N LEU A 41 -13.92 23.01 4.44
CA LEU A 41 -13.94 22.35 5.74
C LEU A 41 -14.27 20.85 5.69
N PRO A 42 -15.30 20.39 4.94
CA PRO A 42 -15.58 18.96 4.82
C PRO A 42 -14.41 18.18 4.20
N ILE A 43 -13.78 18.70 3.16
CA ILE A 43 -12.69 18.00 2.46
C ILE A 43 -11.42 17.94 3.34
N LEU A 44 -11.05 19.02 4.02
CA LEU A 44 -9.95 19.02 4.98
C LEU A 44 -10.24 18.11 6.17
N GLY A 45 -11.47 18.12 6.70
CA GLY A 45 -11.89 17.24 7.77
C GLY A 45 -11.74 15.76 7.40
N GLN A 46 -12.13 15.40 6.17
CA GLN A 46 -11.93 14.06 5.64
C GLN A 46 -10.43 13.71 5.53
N GLN A 47 -9.59 14.62 5.07
CA GLN A 47 -8.14 14.40 5.00
C GLN A 47 -7.53 14.18 6.38
N VAL A 48 -7.90 14.99 7.37
CA VAL A 48 -7.43 14.81 8.76
C VAL A 48 -7.89 13.46 9.32
N ALA A 49 -9.13 13.05 9.03
CA ALA A 49 -9.63 11.73 9.44
C ALA A 49 -8.82 10.57 8.83
N TRP A 50 -8.46 10.66 7.54
CA TRP A 50 -7.59 9.67 6.89
C TRP A 50 -6.18 9.66 7.48
N ILE A 51 -5.61 10.81 7.80
CA ILE A 51 -4.30 10.91 8.48
C ILE A 51 -4.39 10.24 9.86
N ALA A 52 -5.41 10.54 10.66
CA ALA A 52 -5.59 9.94 11.98
C ALA A 52 -5.74 8.41 11.88
N LEU A 53 -6.55 7.93 10.93
CA LEU A 53 -6.71 6.50 10.68
C LEU A 53 -5.38 5.84 10.27
N GLY A 54 -4.61 6.48 9.38
CA GLY A 54 -3.30 6.01 8.95
C GLY A 54 -2.30 5.91 10.11
N LEU A 55 -2.28 6.89 11.00
CA LEU A 55 -1.43 6.88 12.20
C LEU A 55 -1.83 5.75 13.16
N VAL A 56 -3.14 5.52 13.37
CA VAL A 56 -3.64 4.41 14.20
C VAL A 56 -3.24 3.07 13.60
N ILE A 57 -3.43 2.87 12.30
CA ILE A 57 -3.04 1.63 11.61
C ILE A 57 -1.52 1.44 11.69
N GLY A 58 -0.73 2.49 11.44
CA GLY A 58 0.73 2.45 11.58
C GLY A 58 1.17 2.04 12.98
N PHE A 59 0.55 2.61 14.00
CA PHE A 59 0.82 2.22 15.39
C PHE A 59 0.47 0.74 15.66
N ILE A 60 -0.69 0.26 15.20
CA ILE A 60 -1.08 -1.13 15.33
C ILE A 60 -0.07 -2.06 14.64
N VAL A 61 0.38 -1.72 13.43
CA VAL A 61 1.37 -2.52 12.70
C VAL A 61 2.70 -2.59 13.44
N MET A 62 3.12 -1.52 14.11
CA MET A 62 4.34 -1.50 14.94
C MET A 62 4.29 -2.46 16.15
N LEU A 63 3.09 -2.82 16.63
CA LEU A 63 2.92 -3.78 17.72
C LEU A 63 3.20 -5.23 17.27
N PHE A 64 3.06 -5.52 15.99
CA PHE A 64 3.31 -6.86 15.46
C PHE A 64 4.81 -7.18 15.38
N ASN A 65 5.13 -8.44 15.66
CA ASN A 65 6.48 -8.95 15.48
C ASN A 65 6.75 -9.25 14.01
N THR A 66 8.01 -9.09 13.59
CA THR A 66 8.46 -9.41 12.21
C THR A 66 8.11 -10.84 11.81
N GLU A 67 8.16 -11.80 12.74
CA GLU A 67 7.78 -13.19 12.49
C GLU A 67 6.29 -13.34 12.14
N PHE A 68 5.42 -12.58 12.82
CA PHE A 68 4.00 -12.56 12.53
C PHE A 68 3.74 -11.99 11.15
N LEU A 69 4.31 -10.82 10.84
CA LEU A 69 4.21 -10.20 9.51
C LEU A 69 4.68 -11.15 8.42
N TRP A 70 5.79 -11.85 8.68
CA TRP A 70 6.33 -12.85 7.77
C TRP A 70 5.34 -13.99 7.48
N LYS A 71 4.66 -14.51 8.50
CA LYS A 71 3.67 -15.58 8.35
C LYS A 71 2.42 -15.12 7.60
N VAL A 72 1.97 -13.90 7.86
CA VAL A 72 0.73 -13.34 7.28
C VAL A 72 0.93 -12.80 5.86
N THR A 73 2.16 -12.49 5.44
CA THR A 73 2.48 -11.91 4.12
C THR A 73 1.80 -12.63 2.93
N PRO A 74 1.84 -13.98 2.79
CA PRO A 74 1.17 -14.62 1.65
C PRO A 74 -0.34 -14.43 1.65
N PHE A 75 -0.94 -14.42 2.84
CA PHE A 75 -2.37 -14.15 2.99
C PHE A 75 -2.71 -12.71 2.60
N LEU A 76 -1.91 -11.73 3.05
CA LEU A 76 -2.09 -10.32 2.68
C LEU A 76 -1.95 -10.12 1.15
N TYR A 77 -1.01 -10.82 0.52
CA TYR A 77 -0.82 -10.77 -0.92
C TYR A 77 -2.05 -11.33 -1.67
N MET A 78 -2.56 -12.50 -1.27
CA MET A 78 -3.76 -13.09 -1.86
C MET A 78 -5.00 -12.23 -1.63
N LEU A 79 -5.13 -11.66 -0.42
CA LEU A 79 -6.19 -10.70 -0.09
C LEU A 79 -6.10 -9.46 -0.99
N GLY A 80 -4.90 -8.92 -1.18
CA GLY A 80 -4.65 -7.78 -2.07
C GLY A 80 -5.07 -8.05 -3.51
N LEU A 81 -4.72 -9.22 -4.07
CA LEU A 81 -5.19 -9.63 -5.40
C LEU A 81 -6.71 -9.72 -5.46
N GLY A 82 -7.35 -10.30 -4.44
CA GLY A 82 -8.82 -10.38 -4.37
C GLY A 82 -9.48 -9.00 -4.30
N LEU A 83 -8.92 -8.10 -3.50
CA LEU A 83 -9.41 -6.72 -3.40
C LEU A 83 -9.27 -5.95 -4.72
N MET A 84 -8.22 -6.18 -5.51
CA MET A 84 -8.03 -5.55 -6.82
C MET A 84 -9.08 -5.96 -7.86
N VAL A 85 -9.83 -7.04 -7.65
CA VAL A 85 -10.96 -7.42 -8.52
C VAL A 85 -12.19 -6.54 -8.24
N LEU A 86 -12.36 -6.02 -7.01
CA LEU A 86 -13.54 -5.27 -6.62
C LEU A 86 -13.83 -4.04 -7.49
N PRO A 87 -12.87 -3.18 -7.87
CA PRO A 87 -13.17 -2.01 -8.70
C PRO A 87 -13.64 -2.36 -10.10
N ILE A 88 -13.33 -3.57 -10.58
CA ILE A 88 -13.82 -4.03 -11.90
C ILE A 88 -15.33 -4.20 -11.88
N VAL A 89 -15.90 -4.59 -10.72
CA VAL A 89 -17.32 -4.83 -10.52
C VAL A 89 -18.03 -3.62 -9.89
N PHE A 90 -17.40 -3.01 -8.88
CA PHE A 90 -17.97 -1.92 -8.06
C PHE A 90 -17.24 -0.60 -8.35
N TYR A 91 -17.52 0.02 -9.48
CA TYR A 91 -16.93 1.29 -9.87
C TYR A 91 -17.98 2.40 -10.00
N ASN A 92 -17.53 3.66 -10.02
CA ASN A 92 -18.39 4.80 -10.29
C ASN A 92 -18.21 5.23 -11.75
N PRO A 93 -19.28 5.13 -12.61
CA PRO A 93 -19.19 5.50 -14.01
C PRO A 93 -18.75 6.94 -14.26
N SER A 94 -19.14 7.87 -13.40
CA SER A 94 -18.76 9.29 -13.55
C SER A 94 -17.26 9.51 -13.28
N LEU A 95 -16.66 8.79 -12.34
CA LEU A 95 -15.22 8.80 -12.12
C LEU A 95 -14.47 8.17 -13.29
N VAL A 96 -14.95 7.07 -13.81
CA VAL A 96 -14.33 6.41 -14.98
C VAL A 96 -14.39 7.32 -16.21
N ALA A 97 -15.49 8.04 -16.41
CA ALA A 97 -15.62 8.99 -17.51
C ALA A 97 -14.60 10.16 -17.42
N SER A 98 -14.22 10.56 -16.20
CA SER A 98 -13.24 11.64 -15.97
C SER A 98 -11.78 11.17 -15.91
N THR A 99 -11.52 9.96 -15.38
CA THR A 99 -10.17 9.44 -15.14
C THR A 99 -9.71 8.41 -16.16
N GLY A 100 -10.64 7.78 -16.89
CA GLY A 100 -10.36 6.69 -17.82
C GLY A 100 -10.06 5.34 -17.15
N ALA A 101 -10.14 5.22 -15.82
CA ALA A 101 -9.69 4.05 -15.09
C ALA A 101 -10.67 3.64 -13.97
N LYS A 102 -10.79 2.32 -13.73
CA LYS A 102 -11.64 1.71 -12.70
C LYS A 102 -10.84 1.38 -11.44
N ASN A 103 -10.15 2.35 -10.86
CA ASN A 103 -9.20 2.12 -9.77
C ASN A 103 -9.84 2.18 -8.37
N TRP A 104 -11.04 2.74 -8.26
CA TRP A 104 -11.70 3.02 -6.99
C TRP A 104 -12.91 2.13 -6.78
N VAL A 105 -13.00 1.52 -5.61
CA VAL A 105 -14.22 0.85 -5.17
C VAL A 105 -15.24 1.91 -4.79
N SER A 106 -16.40 1.88 -5.44
CA SER A 106 -17.50 2.81 -5.20
C SER A 106 -18.79 2.05 -5.00
N ILE A 107 -19.54 2.40 -3.95
CA ILE A 107 -20.85 1.81 -3.64
C ILE A 107 -21.86 2.96 -3.50
N ASN A 108 -22.97 2.87 -4.23
CA ASN A 108 -24.02 3.90 -4.24
C ASN A 108 -23.51 5.33 -4.52
N GLY A 109 -22.51 5.45 -5.40
CA GLY A 109 -21.91 6.74 -5.75
C GLY A 109 -20.88 7.28 -4.74
N ILE A 110 -20.68 6.59 -3.61
CA ILE A 110 -19.66 6.94 -2.62
C ILE A 110 -18.38 6.17 -2.93
N THR A 111 -17.28 6.90 -3.15
CA THR A 111 -15.96 6.32 -3.34
C THR A 111 -15.34 5.98 -1.98
N LEU A 112 -14.98 4.73 -1.78
CA LEU A 112 -14.50 4.21 -0.51
C LEU A 112 -12.98 4.22 -0.42
N PHE A 113 -12.31 3.39 -1.23
CA PHE A 113 -10.86 3.25 -1.20
C PHE A 113 -10.33 2.70 -2.53
N GLN A 114 -9.02 2.80 -2.72
CA GLN A 114 -8.30 2.27 -3.86
C GLN A 114 -7.55 0.99 -3.45
N PRO A 115 -7.95 -0.20 -3.92
CA PRO A 115 -7.33 -1.47 -3.52
C PRO A 115 -5.86 -1.60 -3.89
N SER A 116 -5.40 -0.93 -4.94
CA SER A 116 -3.99 -0.92 -5.34
C SER A 116 -3.07 -0.30 -4.27
N GLU A 117 -3.57 0.60 -3.40
CA GLU A 117 -2.79 1.13 -2.28
C GLU A 117 -2.45 0.04 -1.26
N PHE A 118 -3.44 -0.80 -0.92
CA PHE A 118 -3.22 -1.98 -0.08
C PHE A 118 -2.30 -2.99 -0.78
N MET A 119 -2.52 -3.21 -2.09
CA MET A 119 -1.72 -4.16 -2.87
C MET A 119 -0.25 -3.76 -2.93
N LYS A 120 0.10 -2.48 -3.03
CA LYS A 120 1.50 -2.01 -3.01
C LYS A 120 2.25 -2.50 -1.77
N ILE A 121 1.64 -2.37 -0.59
CA ILE A 121 2.26 -2.78 0.68
C ILE A 121 2.43 -4.30 0.72
N SER A 122 1.37 -5.06 0.42
CA SER A 122 1.40 -6.53 0.46
C SER A 122 2.34 -7.13 -0.58
N TYR A 123 2.45 -6.49 -1.75
CA TYR A 123 3.37 -6.87 -2.82
C TYR A 123 4.84 -6.68 -2.42
N ILE A 124 5.19 -5.53 -1.84
CA ILE A 124 6.55 -5.27 -1.34
C ILE A 124 6.95 -6.31 -0.27
N LEU A 125 6.05 -6.60 0.67
CA LEU A 125 6.28 -7.63 1.68
C LEU A 125 6.46 -9.02 1.05
N MET A 126 5.67 -9.34 0.03
CA MET A 126 5.77 -10.63 -0.67
C MET A 126 7.09 -10.76 -1.43
N LEU A 127 7.53 -9.73 -2.15
CA LEU A 127 8.84 -9.73 -2.81
C LEU A 127 9.99 -9.88 -1.82
N ALA A 128 9.96 -9.12 -0.71
CA ALA A 128 10.96 -9.24 0.34
C ALA A 128 11.01 -10.67 0.90
N ARG A 129 9.85 -11.30 1.10
CA ARG A 129 9.76 -12.70 1.53
C ARG A 129 10.38 -13.66 0.51
N VAL A 130 10.08 -13.50 -0.78
CA VAL A 130 10.65 -14.33 -1.86
C VAL A 130 12.17 -14.24 -1.85
N ILE A 131 12.73 -13.04 -1.81
CA ILE A 131 14.18 -12.80 -1.79
C ILE A 131 14.82 -13.49 -0.58
N VAL A 132 14.29 -13.28 0.62
CA VAL A 132 14.86 -13.85 1.85
C VAL A 132 14.75 -15.39 1.87
N GLN A 133 13.62 -15.95 1.43
CA GLN A 133 13.47 -17.40 1.37
C GLN A 133 14.43 -18.01 0.34
N PHE A 134 14.59 -17.37 -0.81
CA PHE A 134 15.52 -17.80 -1.85
C PHE A 134 16.96 -17.79 -1.32
N THR A 135 17.40 -16.69 -0.71
CA THR A 135 18.73 -16.55 -0.13
C THR A 135 18.99 -17.57 0.99
N LYS A 136 18.00 -17.83 1.85
CA LYS A 136 18.12 -18.86 2.91
C LYS A 136 18.26 -20.27 2.36
N LYS A 137 17.56 -20.60 1.26
CA LYS A 137 17.60 -21.92 0.62
C LYS A 137 18.93 -22.17 -0.08
N HIS A 138 19.56 -21.12 -0.59
CA HIS A 138 20.83 -21.17 -1.33
C HIS A 138 21.96 -20.53 -0.51
N LYS A 139 22.24 -21.06 0.68
CA LYS A 139 23.24 -20.50 1.63
C LYS A 139 24.65 -20.34 1.06
N GLU A 140 25.03 -21.19 0.09
CA GLU A 140 26.31 -21.16 -0.62
C GLU A 140 26.21 -20.35 -1.93
N TRP A 141 25.22 -19.50 -2.05
CA TRP A 141 25.03 -18.66 -3.21
C TRP A 141 26.19 -17.68 -3.37
N GLN A 142 27.24 -18.13 -3.96
CA GLN A 142 28.13 -17.29 -4.73
C GLN A 142 27.35 -16.92 -5.98
N ARG A 143 27.04 -15.63 -6.16
CA ARG A 143 26.28 -15.05 -7.28
C ARG A 143 26.59 -15.74 -8.60
N THR A 144 25.96 -16.87 -8.83
CA THR A 144 26.06 -17.61 -10.09
C THR A 144 24.88 -17.16 -10.95
N VAL A 145 25.17 -16.74 -12.15
CA VAL A 145 24.20 -16.24 -13.15
C VAL A 145 22.90 -17.06 -13.21
N PRO A 146 22.91 -18.42 -13.20
CA PRO A 146 21.67 -19.19 -13.23
C PRO A 146 20.77 -19.04 -11.99
N LEU A 147 21.33 -18.76 -10.81
CA LEU A 147 20.54 -18.54 -9.59
C LEU A 147 19.90 -17.15 -9.55
N ASP A 148 20.57 -16.14 -10.11
CA ASP A 148 20.01 -14.81 -10.27
C ASP A 148 18.79 -14.85 -11.22
N PHE A 149 18.86 -15.58 -12.32
CA PHE A 149 17.72 -15.78 -13.23
C PHE A 149 16.55 -16.50 -12.54
N LEU A 150 16.82 -17.50 -11.70
CA LEU A 150 15.78 -18.21 -10.96
C LEU A 150 15.09 -17.28 -9.94
N LEU A 151 15.83 -16.41 -9.26
CA LEU A 151 15.26 -15.40 -8.36
C LEU A 151 14.36 -14.43 -9.13
N ILE A 152 14.86 -13.89 -10.25
CA ILE A 152 14.11 -12.99 -11.12
C ILE A 152 12.83 -13.67 -11.61
N PHE A 153 12.91 -14.94 -12.03
CA PHE A 153 11.73 -15.71 -12.43
C PHE A 153 10.67 -15.75 -11.34
N TRP A 154 11.04 -16.07 -10.09
CA TRP A 154 10.09 -16.06 -8.98
C TRP A 154 9.51 -14.67 -8.69
N MET A 155 10.32 -13.63 -8.78
CA MET A 155 9.82 -12.25 -8.65
C MET A 155 8.79 -11.93 -9.74
N ILE A 156 9.04 -12.31 -10.98
CA ILE A 156 8.12 -12.12 -12.11
C ILE A 156 6.81 -12.88 -11.89
N VAL A 157 6.86 -14.13 -11.39
CA VAL A 157 5.66 -14.94 -11.09
C VAL A 157 4.72 -14.21 -10.13
N PHE A 158 5.26 -13.54 -9.11
CA PHE A 158 4.44 -12.73 -8.18
C PHE A 158 4.10 -11.34 -8.72
N THR A 159 4.79 -10.84 -9.71
CA THR A 159 4.52 -9.52 -10.32
C THR A 159 3.42 -9.58 -11.37
N ILE A 160 3.40 -10.61 -12.21
CA ILE A 160 2.46 -10.74 -13.33
C ILE A 160 0.98 -10.61 -12.89
N PRO A 161 0.49 -11.32 -11.85
CA PRO A 161 -0.92 -11.19 -11.44
C PRO A 161 -1.31 -9.76 -11.07
N VAL A 162 -0.39 -9.02 -10.42
CA VAL A 162 -0.61 -7.63 -10.03
C VAL A 162 -0.71 -6.73 -11.26
N LEU A 163 0.22 -6.90 -12.23
CA LEU A 163 0.24 -6.11 -13.46
C LEU A 163 -1.00 -6.38 -14.32
N VAL A 164 -1.42 -7.66 -14.43
CA VAL A 164 -2.63 -8.03 -15.17
C VAL A 164 -3.86 -7.36 -14.57
N LEU A 165 -4.02 -7.40 -13.24
CA LEU A 165 -5.16 -6.76 -12.57
C LEU A 165 -5.11 -5.23 -12.68
N LEU A 166 -3.93 -4.62 -12.64
CA LEU A 166 -3.77 -3.17 -12.88
C LEU A 166 -4.14 -2.79 -14.32
N ALA A 167 -3.77 -3.61 -15.30
CA ALA A 167 -4.08 -3.35 -16.71
C ALA A 167 -5.59 -3.53 -17.03
N LEU A 168 -6.33 -4.28 -16.21
CA LEU A 168 -7.78 -4.49 -16.35
C LEU A 168 -8.62 -3.38 -15.68
N GLN A 169 -8.01 -2.56 -14.85
CA GLN A 169 -8.65 -1.45 -14.13
C GLN A 169 -8.56 -0.14 -14.93
#